data_c17ec782205390f8e48ae350d586126f
#
_entry.id   c17ec782205390f8e48ae350d586126f
#
_cell.length_a   1.000
_cell.length_b   1.000
_cell.length_c   1.000
_cell.angle_alpha   90.00
_cell.angle_beta   90.00
_cell.angle_gamma   90.00
#
_symmetry.space_group_name_H-M   'P 1'
#
loop_
_entity.id
_entity.type
_entity.pdbx_description
1 polymer ?
#
loop_
_entity_poly.entity_id
_entity_poly.type
_entity_poly.pdbx_seq_one_letter_code
_entity_poly.pdbx_strand_id
1 'polypeptide(L)'
;KDMVANFPLPDTQISYEIHEAEDKDWNEEWEKNFFQPIVIGDRCCIHSTFHKDTPQTEYEILINPQMAFGTGHHETTSSIICELLDADLQGKSVLDMGCGTSILAILASMRGANPVTAIDIDDWCVNNSRDNIELNGIHNIKVELGDASLLEGREPFDVIIANINRNILLADMDRYAACMQKGSELFMSGFYVQDIPAIREKAESLGMTFVHHREKNNWAAVKFVM
;
A
#
# COMPACT_ATOMS: atom_id res chain seq x y z
N LYS A 1 -35.13 -0.86 22.22
CA LYS A 1 -35.87 -1.23 23.45
C LYS A 1 -35.84 -2.73 23.67
N ASP A 2 -36.01 -3.55 22.65
CA ASP A 2 -36.08 -5.02 22.80
C ASP A 2 -34.74 -5.66 23.17
N MET A 3 -33.59 -5.08 22.76
CA MET A 3 -32.27 -5.57 23.12
C MET A 3 -31.95 -5.41 24.64
N VAL A 4 -32.46 -4.36 25.26
CA VAL A 4 -32.26 -4.12 26.70
C VAL A 4 -33.14 -5.06 27.54
N ALA A 5 -34.38 -5.31 27.07
CA ALA A 5 -35.30 -6.21 27.77
C ALA A 5 -34.91 -7.69 27.70
N ASN A 6 -34.14 -8.10 26.68
CA ASN A 6 -33.73 -9.48 26.42
C ASN A 6 -32.21 -9.70 26.53
N PHE A 7 -31.53 -8.87 27.31
CA PHE A 7 -30.08 -9.01 27.47
C PHE A 7 -29.75 -10.32 28.23
N PRO A 8 -28.87 -11.18 27.67
CA PRO A 8 -28.72 -12.55 28.13
C PRO A 8 -27.92 -12.75 29.43
N LEU A 9 -27.39 -11.68 30.04
CA LEU A 9 -26.63 -11.78 31.27
C LEU A 9 -27.52 -11.49 32.51
N PRO A 10 -27.73 -12.46 33.44
CA PRO A 10 -28.50 -12.24 34.66
C PRO A 10 -27.78 -11.21 35.53
N ASP A 11 -28.56 -10.46 36.31
CA ASP A 11 -28.10 -9.43 37.23
C ASP A 11 -27.37 -8.22 36.59
N THR A 12 -27.50 -8.03 35.28
CA THR A 12 -26.95 -6.86 34.58
C THR A 12 -28.03 -5.82 34.34
N GLN A 13 -27.82 -4.62 34.89
CA GLN A 13 -28.69 -3.47 34.64
C GLN A 13 -28.08 -2.64 33.48
N ILE A 14 -28.81 -2.55 32.35
CA ILE A 14 -28.40 -1.76 31.20
C ILE A 14 -29.24 -0.48 31.17
N SER A 15 -28.56 0.67 31.15
CA SER A 15 -29.13 1.96 30.81
C SER A 15 -28.58 2.46 29.49
N TYR A 16 -29.34 3.19 28.74
CA TYR A 16 -28.88 3.85 27.52
C TYR A 16 -29.47 5.27 27.44
N GLU A 17 -28.68 6.15 26.85
CA GLU A 17 -29.10 7.50 26.47
C GLU A 17 -29.09 7.59 24.94
N ILE A 18 -30.10 8.24 24.40
CA ILE A 18 -30.17 8.50 22.95
C ILE A 18 -29.78 9.96 22.77
N HIS A 19 -28.68 10.18 22.08
CA HIS A 19 -28.29 11.48 21.61
C HIS A 19 -28.55 11.55 20.10
N GLU A 20 -29.15 12.63 19.62
CA GLU A 20 -29.22 12.90 18.20
C GLU A 20 -27.79 13.23 17.74
N ALA A 21 -27.28 12.44 16.78
CA ALA A 21 -26.01 12.77 16.12
C ALA A 21 -26.25 14.01 15.24
N GLU A 22 -25.28 14.92 15.24
CA GLU A 22 -25.26 16.01 14.28
C GLU A 22 -25.20 15.42 12.86
N ASP A 23 -25.99 15.97 11.95
CA ASP A 23 -25.98 15.60 10.53
C ASP A 23 -24.71 16.21 9.88
N LYS A 24 -23.58 15.57 10.15
CA LYS A 24 -22.25 15.93 9.64
C LYS A 24 -21.71 14.76 8.83
N ASP A 25 -21.05 15.08 7.74
CA ASP A 25 -20.16 14.11 7.09
C ASP A 25 -18.91 13.89 7.97
N TRP A 26 -19.02 12.88 8.85
CA TRP A 26 -17.95 12.51 9.76
C TRP A 26 -16.69 12.03 9.02
N ASN A 27 -16.83 11.51 7.80
CA ASN A 27 -15.69 11.11 6.98
C ASN A 27 -14.91 12.33 6.51
N GLU A 28 -15.60 13.35 6.00
CA GLU A 28 -14.97 14.63 5.59
C GLU A 28 -14.29 15.34 6.78
N GLU A 29 -14.92 15.33 7.95
CA GLU A 29 -14.34 15.94 9.14
C GLU A 29 -13.13 15.14 9.67
N TRP A 30 -13.18 13.81 9.58
CA TRP A 30 -12.06 12.94 9.90
C TRP A 30 -10.90 13.16 8.93
N GLU A 31 -11.15 13.18 7.63
CA GLU A 31 -10.15 13.42 6.59
C GLU A 31 -9.43 14.76 6.80
N LYS A 32 -10.18 15.84 7.06
CA LYS A 32 -9.61 17.17 7.30
C LYS A 32 -8.77 17.27 8.58
N ASN A 33 -9.11 16.53 9.61
CA ASN A 33 -8.47 16.64 10.91
C ASN A 33 -7.35 15.62 11.12
N PHE A 34 -7.40 14.45 10.48
CA PHE A 34 -6.51 13.31 10.75
C PHE A 34 -5.55 13.00 9.60
N PHE A 35 -5.91 13.33 8.35
CA PHE A 35 -5.01 13.18 7.23
C PHE A 35 -4.24 14.48 7.00
N GLN A 36 -3.05 14.58 7.58
CA GLN A 36 -2.16 15.73 7.39
C GLN A 36 -1.19 15.48 6.22
N PRO A 37 -0.76 16.51 5.47
CA PRO A 37 0.28 16.35 4.48
C PRO A 37 1.54 15.73 5.08
N ILE A 38 2.13 14.77 4.38
CA ILE A 38 3.38 14.13 4.79
C ILE A 38 4.45 14.29 3.72
N VAL A 39 5.67 14.64 4.12
CA VAL A 39 6.84 14.67 3.23
C VAL A 39 7.74 13.48 3.54
N ILE A 40 8.08 12.73 2.51
CA ILE A 40 8.90 11.52 2.59
C ILE A 40 10.18 11.71 1.78
N GLY A 41 11.34 11.49 2.42
CA GLY A 41 12.65 11.60 1.81
C GLY A 41 12.94 12.99 1.22
N ASP A 42 12.29 14.04 1.75
CA ASP A 42 12.38 15.43 1.29
C ASP A 42 12.06 15.62 -0.22
N ARG A 43 11.54 14.58 -0.88
CA ARG A 43 11.31 14.51 -2.32
C ARG A 43 9.87 14.22 -2.71
N CYS A 44 9.07 13.63 -1.83
CA CYS A 44 7.70 13.23 -2.13
C CYS A 44 6.75 13.81 -1.07
N CYS A 45 5.81 14.65 -1.50
CA CYS A 45 4.71 15.13 -0.67
C CYS A 45 3.44 14.36 -0.99
N ILE A 46 2.76 13.88 0.04
CA ILE A 46 1.48 13.18 -0.07
C ILE A 46 0.45 13.98 0.69
N HIS A 47 -0.64 14.32 0.05
CA HIS A 47 -1.71 15.08 0.68
C HIS A 47 -3.06 14.85 -0.03
N SER A 48 -4.14 15.38 0.54
CA SER A 48 -5.47 15.34 -0.07
C SER A 48 -5.78 16.66 -0.80
N THR A 49 -6.80 16.63 -1.65
CA THR A 49 -7.24 17.79 -2.46
C THR A 49 -7.69 19.00 -1.65
N PHE A 50 -8.06 18.83 -0.38
CA PHE A 50 -8.48 19.92 0.49
C PHE A 50 -7.31 20.67 1.16
N HIS A 51 -6.07 20.15 1.07
CA HIS A 51 -4.89 20.87 1.56
C HIS A 51 -4.42 21.90 0.52
N LYS A 52 -4.31 23.14 0.93
CA LYS A 52 -3.95 24.26 0.04
C LYS A 52 -2.49 24.71 0.17
N ASP A 53 -1.92 24.55 1.37
CA ASP A 53 -0.56 24.98 1.69
C ASP A 53 0.32 23.76 1.94
N THR A 54 0.75 23.10 0.85
CA THR A 54 1.60 21.91 0.89
C THR A 54 3.03 22.25 0.54
N PRO A 55 4.01 21.55 1.14
CA PRO A 55 5.42 21.69 0.75
C PRO A 55 5.63 21.34 -0.72
N GLN A 56 6.38 22.18 -1.44
CA GLN A 56 6.79 21.85 -2.81
C GLN A 56 7.90 20.82 -2.78
N THR A 57 7.70 19.71 -3.50
CA THR A 57 8.64 18.59 -3.61
C THR A 57 8.77 18.14 -5.06
N GLU A 58 9.72 17.23 -5.34
CA GLU A 58 9.93 16.64 -6.67
C GLU A 58 8.70 15.86 -7.17
N TYR A 59 8.04 15.14 -6.26
CA TYR A 59 6.80 14.40 -6.52
C TYR A 59 5.71 14.85 -5.56
N GLU A 60 4.55 15.16 -6.09
CA GLU A 60 3.35 15.49 -5.34
C GLU A 60 2.29 14.44 -5.66
N ILE A 61 1.81 13.74 -4.63
CA ILE A 61 0.83 12.68 -4.78
C ILE A 61 -0.45 13.06 -4.05
N LEU A 62 -1.54 13.13 -4.79
CA LEU A 62 -2.87 13.37 -4.27
C LEU A 62 -3.54 12.06 -3.90
N ILE A 63 -3.99 11.93 -2.66
CA ILE A 63 -4.70 10.75 -2.19
C ILE A 63 -5.99 11.17 -1.48
N ASN A 64 -7.09 10.57 -1.88
CA ASN A 64 -8.30 10.50 -1.08
C ASN A 64 -8.29 9.17 -0.33
N PRO A 65 -7.93 9.14 0.96
CA PRO A 65 -7.64 7.90 1.67
C PRO A 65 -8.86 7.00 1.82
N GLN A 66 -10.06 7.55 1.85
CA GLN A 66 -11.29 6.83 2.17
C GLN A 66 -11.04 5.79 3.29
N MET A 67 -11.46 4.54 3.13
CA MET A 67 -11.19 3.45 4.09
C MET A 67 -10.07 2.50 3.63
N ALA A 68 -9.34 2.84 2.55
CA ALA A 68 -8.26 2.01 2.02
C ALA A 68 -6.94 2.25 2.78
N PHE A 69 -6.11 1.20 2.89
CA PHE A 69 -4.75 1.30 3.44
C PHE A 69 -3.80 1.95 2.42
N GLY A 70 -2.74 2.62 2.92
CA GLY A 70 -1.70 3.18 2.05
C GLY A 70 -1.77 4.71 1.90
N THR A 71 -1.97 5.42 3.02
CA THR A 71 -1.97 6.90 3.02
C THR A 71 -0.57 7.53 3.07
N GLY A 72 0.48 6.70 3.12
CA GLY A 72 1.87 7.17 3.27
C GLY A 72 2.32 7.42 4.72
N HIS A 73 1.38 7.55 5.66
CA HIS A 73 1.71 7.82 7.07
C HIS A 73 2.29 6.61 7.79
N HIS A 74 1.96 5.39 7.37
CA HIS A 74 2.49 4.19 7.97
C HIS A 74 3.96 3.97 7.58
N GLU A 75 4.75 3.47 8.51
CA GLU A 75 6.20 3.26 8.37
C GLU A 75 6.54 2.39 7.16
N THR A 76 5.76 1.35 6.91
CA THR A 76 5.98 0.42 5.79
C THR A 76 5.82 1.11 4.44
N THR A 77 4.75 1.89 4.26
CA THR A 77 4.50 2.65 3.03
C THR A 77 5.57 3.71 2.82
N SER A 78 5.93 4.47 3.86
CA SER A 78 6.98 5.49 3.76
C SER A 78 8.35 4.89 3.45
N SER A 79 8.67 3.69 3.96
CA SER A 79 9.92 3.00 3.68
C SER A 79 10.00 2.52 2.23
N ILE A 80 8.92 1.95 1.68
CA ILE A 80 8.88 1.57 0.26
C ILE A 80 8.93 2.81 -0.64
N ILE A 81 8.27 3.91 -0.28
CA ILE A 81 8.40 5.17 -1.04
C ILE A 81 9.87 5.62 -1.10
N CYS A 82 10.62 5.57 0.00
CA CYS A 82 12.05 5.86 -0.02
C CYS A 82 12.83 4.92 -0.97
N GLU A 83 12.52 3.61 -0.97
CA GLU A 83 13.13 2.68 -1.93
C GLU A 83 12.82 3.06 -3.38
N LEU A 84 11.56 3.36 -3.68
CA LEU A 84 11.14 3.75 -5.03
C LEU A 84 11.75 5.08 -5.47
N LEU A 85 11.96 6.04 -4.55
CA LEU A 85 12.63 7.32 -4.85
C LEU A 85 14.11 7.13 -5.24
N ASP A 86 14.74 6.06 -4.81
CA ASP A 86 16.16 5.76 -5.10
C ASP A 86 16.31 4.75 -6.25
N ALA A 87 15.24 4.00 -6.60
CA ALA A 87 15.28 2.99 -7.66
C ALA A 87 15.30 3.62 -9.06
N ASP A 88 15.90 2.94 -10.04
CA ASP A 88 15.72 3.26 -11.47
C ASP A 88 14.45 2.60 -11.98
N LEU A 89 13.43 3.40 -12.26
CA LEU A 89 12.11 2.92 -12.72
C LEU A 89 11.79 3.32 -14.17
N GLN A 90 12.68 4.08 -14.82
CA GLN A 90 12.42 4.59 -16.17
C GLN A 90 12.19 3.47 -17.18
N GLY A 91 11.00 3.40 -17.75
CA GLY A 91 10.58 2.42 -18.75
C GLY A 91 10.41 0.98 -18.20
N LYS A 92 10.54 0.77 -16.89
CA LYS A 92 10.38 -0.57 -16.28
C LYS A 92 8.93 -0.94 -16.09
N SER A 93 8.62 -2.22 -16.27
CA SER A 93 7.34 -2.82 -15.93
C SER A 93 7.26 -3.03 -14.41
N VAL A 94 6.19 -2.53 -13.78
CA VAL A 94 6.03 -2.58 -12.32
C VAL A 94 4.72 -3.27 -11.94
N LEU A 95 4.78 -4.14 -10.94
CA LEU A 95 3.64 -4.72 -10.24
C LEU A 95 3.56 -4.15 -8.82
N ASP A 96 2.39 -3.65 -8.42
CA ASP A 96 2.04 -3.29 -7.04
C ASP A 96 0.98 -4.28 -6.53
N MET A 97 1.40 -5.20 -5.67
CA MET A 97 0.57 -6.28 -5.14
C MET A 97 0.04 -5.95 -3.75
N GLY A 98 -1.30 -5.98 -3.60
CA GLY A 98 -1.98 -5.43 -2.43
C GLY A 98 -1.92 -3.90 -2.44
N CYS A 99 -2.35 -3.29 -3.55
CA CYS A 99 -2.06 -1.89 -3.86
C CYS A 99 -2.79 -0.87 -2.96
N GLY A 100 -3.89 -1.26 -2.29
CA GLY A 100 -4.65 -0.36 -1.41
C GLY A 100 -5.08 0.92 -2.12
N THR A 101 -4.52 2.06 -1.72
CA THR A 101 -4.74 3.37 -2.38
C THR A 101 -4.02 3.52 -3.72
N SER A 102 -3.19 2.58 -4.13
CA SER A 102 -2.24 2.63 -5.25
C SER A 102 -1.16 3.70 -5.14
N ILE A 103 -0.86 4.22 -3.97
CA ILE A 103 0.15 5.26 -3.79
C ILE A 103 1.54 4.85 -4.33
N LEU A 104 1.91 3.57 -4.18
CA LEU A 104 3.20 3.03 -4.63
C LEU A 104 3.22 2.91 -6.16
N ALA A 105 2.14 2.43 -6.76
CA ALA A 105 1.96 2.38 -8.21
C ALA A 105 1.97 3.79 -8.84
N ILE A 106 1.31 4.76 -8.20
CA ILE A 106 1.29 6.16 -8.62
C ILE A 106 2.71 6.73 -8.62
N LEU A 107 3.46 6.57 -7.52
CA LEU A 107 4.85 7.03 -7.47
C LEU A 107 5.71 6.34 -8.52
N ALA A 108 5.58 5.03 -8.70
CA ALA A 108 6.32 4.29 -9.72
C ALA A 108 6.06 4.85 -11.13
N SER A 109 4.78 5.12 -11.45
CA SER A 109 4.40 5.75 -12.72
C SER A 109 5.00 7.15 -12.88
N MET A 110 4.92 8.01 -11.86
CA MET A 110 5.52 9.36 -11.87
C MET A 110 7.04 9.30 -12.08
N ARG A 111 7.70 8.23 -11.64
CA ARG A 111 9.12 7.96 -11.84
C ARG A 111 9.45 7.29 -13.17
N GLY A 112 8.48 7.22 -14.08
CA GLY A 112 8.67 6.76 -15.45
C GLY A 112 8.46 5.27 -15.66
N ALA A 113 7.96 4.52 -14.68
CA ALA A 113 7.58 3.12 -14.88
C ALA A 113 6.45 3.00 -15.92
N ASN A 114 6.59 2.04 -16.83
CA ASN A 114 5.58 1.78 -17.87
C ASN A 114 5.81 0.39 -18.50
N PRO A 115 4.82 -0.52 -18.48
CA PRO A 115 3.50 -0.41 -17.85
C PRO A 115 3.55 -0.58 -16.32
N VAL A 116 2.50 -0.15 -15.64
CA VAL A 116 2.28 -0.41 -14.21
C VAL A 116 1.00 -1.22 -14.04
N THR A 117 1.06 -2.29 -13.25
CA THR A 117 -0.09 -3.11 -12.85
C THR A 117 -0.27 -3.01 -11.34
N ALA A 118 -1.48 -2.73 -10.88
CA ALA A 118 -1.85 -2.69 -9.48
C ALA A 118 -2.95 -3.73 -9.22
N ILE A 119 -2.77 -4.59 -8.20
CA ILE A 119 -3.71 -5.67 -7.89
C ILE A 119 -4.11 -5.56 -6.42
N ASP A 120 -5.39 -5.66 -6.14
CA ASP A 120 -5.90 -5.79 -4.78
C ASP A 120 -7.07 -6.79 -4.74
N ILE A 121 -7.21 -7.50 -3.62
CA ILE A 121 -8.27 -8.49 -3.41
C ILE A 121 -9.60 -7.82 -3.01
N ASP A 122 -9.56 -6.58 -2.53
CA ASP A 122 -10.70 -5.84 -2.05
C ASP A 122 -11.21 -4.89 -3.15
N ASP A 123 -12.46 -5.05 -3.54
CA ASP A 123 -13.11 -4.23 -4.57
C ASP A 123 -13.19 -2.75 -4.16
N TRP A 124 -13.29 -2.48 -2.87
CA TRP A 124 -13.25 -1.12 -2.34
C TRP A 124 -11.88 -0.46 -2.57
N CYS A 125 -10.79 -1.21 -2.31
CA CYS A 125 -9.43 -0.76 -2.60
C CYS A 125 -9.24 -0.51 -4.10
N VAL A 126 -9.72 -1.41 -4.95
CA VAL A 126 -9.65 -1.28 -6.41
C VAL A 126 -10.36 -0.01 -6.91
N ASN A 127 -11.54 0.31 -6.38
CA ASN A 127 -12.27 1.53 -6.75
C ASN A 127 -11.54 2.78 -6.25
N ASN A 128 -11.11 2.81 -4.99
CA ASN A 128 -10.32 3.92 -4.44
C ASN A 128 -9.00 4.12 -5.19
N SER A 129 -8.33 3.04 -5.61
CA SER A 129 -7.15 3.10 -6.47
C SER A 129 -7.41 3.82 -7.78
N ARG A 130 -8.51 3.49 -8.45
CA ARG A 130 -8.87 4.14 -9.73
C ARG A 130 -9.12 5.63 -9.55
N ASP A 131 -9.84 6.00 -8.49
CA ASP A 131 -10.11 7.41 -8.15
C ASP A 131 -8.81 8.17 -7.89
N ASN A 132 -7.88 7.59 -7.12
CA ASN A 132 -6.58 8.21 -6.83
C ASN A 132 -5.69 8.31 -8.07
N ILE A 133 -5.69 7.31 -8.95
CA ILE A 133 -4.94 7.33 -10.21
C ILE A 133 -5.45 8.45 -11.11
N GLU A 134 -6.77 8.58 -11.26
CA GLU A 134 -7.42 9.65 -12.03
C GLU A 134 -7.10 11.02 -11.42
N LEU A 135 -7.18 11.15 -10.10
CA LEU A 135 -6.86 12.37 -9.35
C LEU A 135 -5.44 12.89 -9.64
N ASN A 136 -4.49 11.98 -9.88
CA ASN A 136 -3.10 12.31 -10.23
C ASN A 136 -2.88 12.44 -11.75
N GLY A 137 -3.90 12.32 -12.60
CA GLY A 137 -3.79 12.44 -14.05
C GLY A 137 -2.96 11.33 -14.71
N ILE A 138 -2.90 10.15 -14.10
CA ILE A 138 -2.09 9.01 -14.57
C ILE A 138 -2.94 8.07 -15.41
N HIS A 139 -2.40 7.55 -16.53
CA HIS A 139 -3.16 6.74 -17.49
C HIS A 139 -2.49 5.41 -17.86
N ASN A 140 -1.31 5.11 -17.30
CA ASN A 140 -0.54 3.90 -17.61
C ASN A 140 -0.57 2.85 -16.50
N ILE A 141 -1.47 2.99 -15.52
CA ILE A 141 -1.69 2.02 -14.45
C ILE A 141 -2.95 1.23 -14.73
N LYS A 142 -2.81 -0.10 -14.81
CA LYS A 142 -3.93 -1.04 -14.88
C LYS A 142 -4.26 -1.56 -13.50
N VAL A 143 -5.47 -1.29 -12.99
CA VAL A 143 -5.94 -1.80 -11.70
C VAL A 143 -6.83 -3.03 -11.90
N GLU A 144 -6.51 -4.11 -11.20
CA GLU A 144 -7.19 -5.41 -11.30
C GLU A 144 -7.65 -5.88 -9.92
N LEU A 145 -8.87 -6.45 -9.87
CA LEU A 145 -9.41 -7.09 -8.67
C LEU A 145 -8.97 -8.56 -8.64
N GLY A 146 -8.28 -8.98 -7.59
CA GLY A 146 -7.88 -10.37 -7.38
C GLY A 146 -6.66 -10.50 -6.48
N ASP A 147 -6.16 -11.72 -6.40
CA ASP A 147 -5.00 -12.11 -5.61
C ASP A 147 -3.81 -12.52 -6.51
N ALA A 148 -2.76 -13.06 -5.91
CA ALA A 148 -1.57 -13.50 -6.63
C ALA A 148 -1.81 -14.63 -7.66
N SER A 149 -2.98 -15.27 -7.70
CA SER A 149 -3.32 -16.22 -8.77
C SER A 149 -3.42 -15.57 -10.14
N LEU A 150 -3.72 -14.25 -10.19
CA LEU A 150 -3.71 -13.48 -11.42
C LEU A 150 -2.33 -13.39 -12.08
N LEU A 151 -1.27 -13.76 -11.39
CA LEU A 151 0.11 -13.72 -11.92
C LEU A 151 0.44 -14.94 -12.77
N GLU A 152 -0.38 -15.99 -12.74
CA GLU A 152 -0.13 -17.20 -13.52
C GLU A 152 -0.10 -16.91 -15.03
N GLY A 153 1.01 -17.28 -15.67
CA GLY A 153 1.20 -17.12 -17.12
C GLY A 153 1.46 -15.67 -17.58
N ARG A 154 1.73 -14.74 -16.67
CA ARG A 154 2.10 -13.37 -17.05
C ARG A 154 3.57 -13.28 -17.45
N GLU A 155 3.84 -12.30 -18.32
CA GLU A 155 5.20 -11.88 -18.62
C GLU A 155 5.90 -11.36 -17.36
N PRO A 156 7.21 -11.53 -17.24
CA PRO A 156 7.97 -11.05 -16.08
C PRO A 156 7.89 -9.53 -15.92
N PHE A 157 7.83 -9.10 -14.64
CA PHE A 157 7.98 -7.71 -14.25
C PHE A 157 9.43 -7.37 -13.93
N ASP A 158 9.86 -6.16 -14.27
CA ASP A 158 11.16 -5.65 -13.86
C ASP A 158 11.22 -5.31 -12.38
N VAL A 159 10.09 -4.85 -11.83
CA VAL A 159 9.96 -4.50 -10.41
C VAL A 159 8.64 -5.03 -9.87
N ILE A 160 8.71 -5.69 -8.71
CA ILE A 160 7.53 -6.11 -7.94
C ILE A 160 7.57 -5.41 -6.57
N ILE A 161 6.45 -4.84 -6.19
CA ILE A 161 6.22 -4.21 -4.88
C ILE A 161 5.13 -5.00 -4.17
N ALA A 162 5.37 -5.39 -2.91
CA ALA A 162 4.36 -6.05 -2.09
C ALA A 162 4.45 -5.53 -0.64
N ASN A 163 3.57 -4.59 -0.30
CA ASN A 163 3.46 -4.03 1.05
C ASN A 163 2.26 -4.61 1.78
N ILE A 164 2.35 -5.89 2.11
CA ILE A 164 1.28 -6.70 2.72
C ILE A 164 1.83 -7.53 3.88
N ASN A 165 0.94 -8.16 4.67
CA ASN A 165 1.39 -8.90 5.84
C ASN A 165 2.30 -10.10 5.51
N ARG A 166 3.21 -10.42 6.45
CA ARG A 166 4.22 -11.47 6.36
C ARG A 166 3.68 -12.82 5.86
N ASN A 167 2.53 -13.26 6.36
CA ASN A 167 2.03 -14.61 6.06
C ASN A 167 1.60 -14.73 4.60
N ILE A 168 0.99 -13.68 4.05
CA ILE A 168 0.62 -13.61 2.63
C ILE A 168 1.89 -13.54 1.77
N LEU A 169 2.88 -12.71 2.15
CA LEU A 169 4.15 -12.64 1.44
C LEU A 169 4.81 -14.01 1.32
N LEU A 170 4.91 -14.75 2.43
CA LEU A 170 5.49 -16.10 2.43
C LEU A 170 4.69 -17.10 1.57
N ALA A 171 3.37 -16.98 1.53
CA ALA A 171 2.50 -17.84 0.75
C ALA A 171 2.58 -17.56 -0.76
N ASP A 172 2.70 -16.29 -1.15
CA ASP A 172 2.63 -15.85 -2.54
C ASP A 172 3.98 -15.66 -3.22
N MET A 173 5.09 -15.72 -2.47
CA MET A 173 6.43 -15.43 -2.98
C MET A 173 6.85 -16.33 -4.14
N ASP A 174 6.38 -17.59 -4.20
CA ASP A 174 6.62 -18.49 -5.34
C ASP A 174 6.02 -17.92 -6.64
N ARG A 175 4.84 -17.27 -6.55
CA ARG A 175 4.19 -16.63 -7.69
C ARG A 175 4.93 -15.36 -8.11
N TYR A 176 5.46 -14.58 -7.15
CA TYR A 176 6.29 -13.43 -7.45
C TYR A 176 7.56 -13.87 -8.18
N ALA A 177 8.26 -14.89 -7.66
CA ALA A 177 9.46 -15.44 -8.29
C ALA A 177 9.20 -15.93 -9.72
N ALA A 178 8.03 -16.56 -9.97
CA ALA A 178 7.63 -17.02 -11.32
C ALA A 178 7.41 -15.87 -12.32
N CYS A 179 7.13 -14.66 -11.83
CA CYS A 179 6.96 -13.44 -12.62
C CYS A 179 8.18 -12.52 -12.55
N MET A 180 9.37 -13.04 -12.21
CA MET A 180 10.64 -12.32 -12.21
C MET A 180 11.60 -12.95 -13.22
N GLN A 181 12.51 -12.13 -13.70
CA GLN A 181 13.64 -12.54 -14.56
C GLN A 181 14.94 -12.03 -13.97
N LYS A 182 16.06 -12.47 -14.52
CA LYS A 182 17.37 -12.00 -14.06
C LYS A 182 17.47 -10.47 -14.09
N GLY A 183 17.74 -9.89 -12.93
CA GLY A 183 17.83 -8.44 -12.71
C GLY A 183 16.51 -7.79 -12.26
N SER A 184 15.41 -8.55 -12.18
CA SER A 184 14.18 -8.04 -11.57
C SER A 184 14.37 -7.75 -10.09
N GLU A 185 13.74 -6.69 -9.60
CA GLU A 185 13.80 -6.24 -8.21
C GLU A 185 12.48 -6.54 -7.49
N LEU A 186 12.56 -7.00 -6.24
CA LEU A 186 11.42 -7.23 -5.37
C LEU A 186 11.55 -6.40 -4.09
N PHE A 187 10.59 -5.51 -3.86
CA PHE A 187 10.46 -4.73 -2.64
C PHE A 187 9.30 -5.28 -1.81
N MET A 188 9.57 -5.67 -0.57
CA MET A 188 8.55 -6.17 0.34
C MET A 188 8.57 -5.43 1.66
N SER A 189 7.39 -5.19 2.24
CA SER A 189 7.19 -4.63 3.56
C SER A 189 5.84 -5.10 4.13
N GLY A 190 5.46 -4.62 5.33
CA GLY A 190 4.24 -5.05 6.02
C GLY A 190 4.55 -6.08 7.11
N PHE A 191 5.79 -6.14 7.57
CA PHE A 191 6.26 -7.04 8.63
C PHE A 191 7.35 -6.36 9.48
N TYR A 192 7.67 -6.99 10.61
CA TYR A 192 8.65 -6.47 11.55
C TYR A 192 10.07 -6.96 11.23
N VAL A 193 11.07 -6.25 11.75
CA VAL A 193 12.51 -6.60 11.60
C VAL A 193 12.79 -8.05 11.99
N GLN A 194 12.15 -8.56 13.04
CA GLN A 194 12.30 -9.95 13.49
C GLN A 194 11.83 -11.00 12.47
N ASP A 195 11.06 -10.60 11.47
CA ASP A 195 10.54 -11.49 10.42
C ASP A 195 11.48 -11.59 9.20
N ILE A 196 12.47 -10.67 9.10
CA ILE A 196 13.43 -10.65 7.98
C ILE A 196 14.09 -12.01 7.74
N PRO A 197 14.57 -12.76 8.75
CA PRO A 197 15.19 -14.06 8.50
C PRO A 197 14.29 -15.04 7.75
N ALA A 198 13.01 -15.13 8.10
CA ALA A 198 12.06 -16.04 7.44
C ALA A 198 11.73 -15.59 6.00
N ILE A 199 11.54 -14.29 5.79
CA ILE A 199 11.32 -13.70 4.45
C ILE A 199 12.56 -13.95 3.58
N ARG A 200 13.76 -13.73 4.11
CA ARG A 200 15.02 -13.93 3.40
C ARG A 200 15.25 -15.39 3.04
N GLU A 201 15.06 -16.31 3.98
CA GLU A 201 15.21 -17.76 3.73
C GLU A 201 14.30 -18.21 2.57
N LYS A 202 13.04 -17.78 2.59
CA LYS A 202 12.09 -18.10 1.52
C LYS A 202 12.53 -17.49 0.18
N ALA A 203 12.91 -16.22 0.13
CA ALA A 203 13.35 -15.56 -1.09
C ALA A 203 14.60 -16.19 -1.68
N GLU A 204 15.62 -16.46 -0.85
CA GLU A 204 16.87 -17.10 -1.26
C GLU A 204 16.63 -18.54 -1.76
N SER A 205 15.68 -19.28 -1.18
CA SER A 205 15.29 -20.61 -1.67
C SER A 205 14.66 -20.58 -3.07
N LEU A 206 14.15 -19.43 -3.51
CA LEU A 206 13.57 -19.19 -4.83
C LEU A 206 14.56 -18.57 -5.83
N GLY A 207 15.83 -18.43 -5.45
CA GLY A 207 16.89 -17.92 -6.29
C GLY A 207 17.13 -16.41 -6.21
N MET A 208 16.41 -15.70 -5.35
CA MET A 208 16.61 -14.27 -5.15
C MET A 208 17.83 -14.01 -4.24
N THR A 209 18.45 -12.87 -4.42
CA THR A 209 19.55 -12.39 -3.58
C THR A 209 19.09 -11.22 -2.73
N PHE A 210 19.29 -11.30 -1.41
CA PHE A 210 19.05 -10.19 -0.50
C PHE A 210 20.03 -9.05 -0.76
N VAL A 211 19.53 -7.83 -0.92
CA VAL A 211 20.37 -6.63 -1.16
C VAL A 211 20.54 -5.83 0.13
N HIS A 212 19.44 -5.32 0.68
CA HIS A 212 19.44 -4.57 1.95
C HIS A 212 18.04 -4.53 2.55
N HIS A 213 17.94 -3.90 3.71
CA HIS A 213 16.66 -3.52 4.30
C HIS A 213 16.72 -2.09 4.85
N ARG A 214 15.53 -1.47 4.98
CA ARG A 214 15.29 -0.27 5.78
C ARG A 214 14.47 -0.64 7.00
N GLU A 215 14.71 0.07 8.10
CA GLU A 215 13.95 -0.07 9.33
C GLU A 215 13.41 1.28 9.77
N LYS A 216 12.15 1.29 10.22
CA LYS A 216 11.51 2.44 10.86
C LYS A 216 10.52 1.96 11.91
N ASN A 217 10.74 2.33 13.19
CA ASN A 217 9.89 1.92 14.30
C ASN A 217 9.64 0.39 14.35
N ASN A 218 10.70 -0.42 14.18
CA ASN A 218 10.67 -1.88 14.13
C ASN A 218 9.94 -2.49 12.89
N TRP A 219 9.38 -1.68 11.98
CA TRP A 219 8.90 -2.15 10.70
C TRP A 219 10.03 -2.24 9.69
N ALA A 220 10.00 -3.26 8.85
CA ALA A 220 11.02 -3.50 7.85
C ALA A 220 10.49 -3.33 6.43
N ALA A 221 11.34 -2.79 5.55
CA ALA A 221 11.22 -2.90 4.11
C ALA A 221 12.49 -3.56 3.58
N VAL A 222 12.36 -4.58 2.74
CA VAL A 222 13.48 -5.36 2.20
C VAL A 222 13.53 -5.28 0.69
N LYS A 223 14.74 -5.33 0.14
CA LYS A 223 15.00 -5.41 -1.29
C LYS A 223 15.71 -6.71 -1.63
N PHE A 224 15.19 -7.40 -2.65
CA PHE A 224 15.79 -8.57 -3.29
C PHE A 224 16.00 -8.32 -4.79
N VAL A 225 16.89 -9.10 -5.40
CA VAL A 225 17.11 -9.14 -6.86
C VAL A 225 17.12 -10.60 -7.31
N MET A 226 16.44 -10.89 -8.44
CA MET A 226 16.46 -12.19 -9.11
C MET A 226 17.78 -12.38 -9.91
#